data_4caf4e7ec47017f06cb2c6013aeba326
#
_entry.id   4caf4e7ec47017f06cb2c6013aeba326
#
_cell.length_a   1.000
_cell.length_b   1.000
_cell.length_c   1.000
_cell.angle_alpha   90.00
_cell.angle_beta   90.00
_cell.angle_gamma   90.00
#
_symmetry.space_group_name_H-M   'P 1'
#
loop_
_entity.id
_entity.type
_entity.pdbx_description
1 polymer ?
#
loop_
_entity_poly.entity_id
_entity_poly.type
_entity_poly.pdbx_seq_one_letter_code
_entity_poly.pdbx_strand_id
1 'polypeptide(L)'
;LLLTMSDDIRVILIKICDRLHNMRTLESQPANKQYKIAGETLYIYAPLANRLGLNKIKTELENLSFKFEHPEEYANITNKLNFTKEERDKLFEEFTAPIRQALDAAGVKYKIIARVKSPYSIWNKMQTKHVTFEEIYDLLAVRIIFTPKVREEEINECFKIYVAISRIYKSHPDRLRDWLNHPKANGYQALHVTLMSKQGRWIEVQIRSDRMDEIAEQGFAAHWKYKEGNDSQDDDIQEDEVELNNWLRTIKEILDDPQPDAMDFLDAIKLNLFASEIFVFTPKGEIKTMPAGSTALDFAFQIHTFLGSHCIGAKVNHKLVPLSHKLQSGDQVEILSSKAQHVQPSWINFCSSAKAKAKIQAILRRENREIQKKGEQILTDWLKKNDFELTTSNLDKLCEYHDMQKHDDLFLAIGERTILLGEKDIDKLNEKDKKSTSTSSWRKYVSFLGLDKKKKKEEDNTVEPVTVKEGFNKKKPCIINEEHIGKYFFRDCCH
;
A
#
# COMPACT_ATOMS: atom_id res chain seq x y z
N LEU A 1 11.33 -11.12 -3.87
CA LEU A 1 10.32 -11.07 -4.95
C LEU A 1 10.19 -9.64 -5.49
N LEU A 2 9.84 -8.64 -4.67
CA LEU A 2 9.63 -7.26 -5.10
C LEU A 2 10.92 -6.64 -5.66
N LEU A 3 12.09 -6.91 -5.08
CA LEU A 3 13.40 -6.48 -5.59
C LEU A 3 13.67 -6.97 -7.02
N THR A 4 13.32 -8.21 -7.33
CA THR A 4 13.49 -8.77 -8.69
C THR A 4 12.45 -8.25 -9.69
N MET A 5 11.40 -7.59 -9.22
CA MET A 5 10.33 -7.03 -10.04
C MET A 5 10.57 -5.56 -10.43
N SER A 6 11.47 -4.87 -9.74
CA SER A 6 11.68 -3.41 -9.91
C SER A 6 12.46 -3.02 -11.15
N ASP A 7 13.13 -3.95 -11.79
CA ASP A 7 14.03 -3.66 -12.93
C ASP A 7 13.35 -3.84 -14.30
N ASP A 8 12.32 -4.69 -14.40
CA ASP A 8 11.63 -4.94 -15.66
C ASP A 8 10.17 -5.36 -15.42
N ILE A 9 9.23 -4.62 -16.01
CA ILE A 9 7.78 -4.88 -15.91
C ILE A 9 7.39 -6.27 -16.42
N ARG A 10 8.11 -6.81 -17.39
CA ARG A 10 7.84 -8.16 -17.94
C ARG A 10 7.99 -9.23 -16.88
N VAL A 11 8.92 -9.05 -15.93
CA VAL A 11 9.08 -9.96 -14.78
C VAL A 11 7.83 -9.94 -13.90
N ILE A 12 7.23 -8.77 -13.69
CA ILE A 12 5.98 -8.64 -12.92
C ILE A 12 4.84 -9.39 -13.61
N LEU A 13 4.70 -9.22 -14.92
CA LEU A 13 3.66 -9.92 -15.71
C LEU A 13 3.80 -11.44 -15.64
N ILE A 14 5.02 -11.96 -15.83
CA ILE A 14 5.30 -13.41 -15.72
C ILE A 14 4.94 -13.92 -14.33
N LYS A 15 5.32 -13.19 -13.27
CA LYS A 15 5.01 -13.58 -11.88
C LYS A 15 3.53 -13.54 -11.56
N ILE A 16 2.77 -12.58 -12.12
CA ILE A 16 1.32 -12.54 -11.98
C ILE A 16 0.67 -13.72 -12.68
N CYS A 17 1.12 -14.09 -13.88
CA CYS A 17 0.62 -15.25 -14.61
C CYS A 17 0.92 -16.58 -13.90
N ASP A 18 2.14 -16.74 -13.38
CA ASP A 18 2.53 -17.87 -12.55
C ASP A 18 1.65 -17.97 -11.29
N ARG A 19 1.46 -16.86 -10.59
CA ARG A 19 0.59 -16.80 -9.41
C ARG A 19 -0.86 -17.15 -9.74
N LEU A 20 -1.39 -16.67 -10.86
CA LEU A 20 -2.74 -17.00 -11.30
C LEU A 20 -2.89 -18.49 -11.56
N HIS A 21 -1.91 -19.13 -12.24
CA HIS A 21 -1.89 -20.58 -12.43
C HIS A 21 -1.89 -21.32 -11.08
N ASN A 22 -1.02 -20.91 -10.17
CA ASN A 22 -0.91 -21.49 -8.83
C ASN A 22 -2.23 -21.37 -8.05
N MET A 23 -2.91 -20.23 -8.15
CA MET A 23 -4.21 -20.03 -7.50
C MET A 23 -5.32 -20.91 -8.07
N ARG A 24 -5.33 -21.15 -9.37
CA ARG A 24 -6.30 -22.05 -10.04
C ARG A 24 -6.12 -23.50 -9.64
N THR A 25 -4.92 -23.90 -9.23
CA THR A 25 -4.57 -25.28 -8.83
C THR A 25 -4.36 -25.43 -7.33
N LEU A 26 -4.71 -24.41 -6.54
CA LEU A 26 -4.36 -24.31 -5.12
C LEU A 26 -5.05 -25.37 -4.25
N GLU A 27 -6.15 -25.94 -4.69
CA GLU A 27 -6.88 -27.03 -3.99
C GLU A 27 -6.02 -28.27 -3.74
N SER A 28 -4.98 -28.51 -4.54
CA SER A 28 -4.04 -29.62 -4.39
C SER A 28 -3.05 -29.43 -3.21
N GLN A 29 -2.96 -28.23 -2.63
CA GLN A 29 -2.03 -27.92 -1.55
C GLN A 29 -2.67 -28.14 -0.17
N PRO A 30 -1.87 -28.40 0.88
CA PRO A 30 -2.36 -28.45 2.26
C PRO A 30 -2.98 -27.12 2.71
N ALA A 31 -3.99 -27.17 3.59
CA ALA A 31 -4.79 -26.01 4.01
C ALA A 31 -3.95 -24.83 4.55
N ASN A 32 -2.89 -25.12 5.32
CA ASN A 32 -1.98 -24.08 5.84
C ASN A 32 -1.25 -23.32 4.72
N LYS A 33 -0.86 -24.03 3.65
CA LYS A 33 -0.26 -23.41 2.46
C LYS A 33 -1.29 -22.64 1.64
N GLN A 34 -2.51 -23.21 1.52
CA GLN A 34 -3.60 -22.53 0.82
C GLN A 34 -3.86 -21.13 1.39
N TYR A 35 -4.02 -21.04 2.72
CA TYR A 35 -4.27 -19.78 3.40
C TYR A 35 -3.13 -18.76 3.20
N LYS A 36 -1.87 -19.21 3.36
CA LYS A 36 -0.70 -18.35 3.15
C LYS A 36 -0.61 -17.82 1.73
N ILE A 37 -0.78 -18.70 0.73
CA ILE A 37 -0.67 -18.33 -0.69
C ILE A 37 -1.84 -17.40 -1.09
N ALA A 38 -3.05 -17.64 -0.57
CA ALA A 38 -4.21 -16.80 -0.79
C ALA A 38 -3.98 -15.39 -0.22
N GLY A 39 -3.47 -15.26 1.00
CA GLY A 39 -3.14 -13.97 1.62
C GLY A 39 -2.05 -13.21 0.85
N GLU A 40 -0.94 -13.87 0.48
CA GLU A 40 0.07 -13.24 -0.37
C GLU A 40 -0.54 -12.74 -1.70
N THR A 41 -1.44 -13.52 -2.27
CA THR A 41 -2.09 -13.18 -3.55
C THR A 41 -2.98 -11.97 -3.40
N LEU A 42 -3.81 -11.92 -2.36
CA LEU A 42 -4.75 -10.84 -2.11
C LEU A 42 -4.04 -9.52 -1.79
N TYR A 43 -2.96 -9.58 -0.99
CA TYR A 43 -2.29 -8.38 -0.49
C TYR A 43 -1.11 -7.90 -1.33
N ILE A 44 -0.60 -8.70 -2.27
CA ILE A 44 0.54 -8.30 -3.11
C ILE A 44 0.19 -8.41 -4.60
N TYR A 45 -0.21 -9.59 -5.08
CA TYR A 45 -0.36 -9.81 -6.52
C TYR A 45 -1.62 -9.19 -7.12
N ALA A 46 -2.76 -9.21 -6.42
CA ALA A 46 -3.98 -8.57 -6.90
C ALA A 46 -3.83 -7.05 -7.00
N PRO A 47 -3.23 -6.34 -6.01
CA PRO A 47 -2.87 -4.93 -6.14
C PRO A 47 -1.89 -4.62 -7.26
N LEU A 48 -0.87 -5.46 -7.48
CA LEU A 48 0.05 -5.32 -8.61
C LEU A 48 -0.70 -5.44 -9.94
N ALA A 49 -1.56 -6.45 -10.08
CA ALA A 49 -2.41 -6.60 -11.26
C ALA A 49 -3.34 -5.40 -11.47
N ASN A 50 -3.88 -4.83 -10.39
CA ASN A 50 -4.69 -3.61 -10.45
C ASN A 50 -3.89 -2.40 -10.95
N ARG A 51 -2.65 -2.21 -10.46
CA ARG A 51 -1.79 -1.10 -10.88
C ARG A 51 -1.39 -1.20 -12.34
N LEU A 52 -1.23 -2.43 -12.84
CA LEU A 52 -0.94 -2.70 -14.25
C LEU A 52 -2.19 -2.71 -15.14
N GLY A 53 -3.37 -2.38 -14.62
CA GLY A 53 -4.62 -2.36 -15.38
C GLY A 53 -5.16 -3.74 -15.76
N LEU A 54 -4.58 -4.84 -15.26
CA LEU A 54 -4.97 -6.23 -15.57
C LEU A 54 -6.24 -6.62 -14.80
N ASN A 55 -7.36 -5.94 -15.09
CA ASN A 55 -8.57 -6.03 -14.27
C ASN A 55 -9.20 -7.42 -14.23
N LYS A 56 -9.13 -8.20 -15.32
CA LYS A 56 -9.61 -9.61 -15.33
C LYS A 56 -8.81 -10.47 -14.38
N ILE A 57 -7.48 -10.40 -14.49
CA ILE A 57 -6.55 -11.17 -13.66
C ILE A 57 -6.70 -10.75 -12.19
N LYS A 58 -6.72 -9.44 -11.91
CA LYS A 58 -6.96 -8.90 -10.58
C LYS A 58 -8.24 -9.45 -9.96
N THR A 59 -9.35 -9.39 -10.68
CA THR A 59 -10.65 -9.86 -10.19
C THR A 59 -10.64 -11.37 -9.94
N GLU A 60 -10.00 -12.15 -10.78
CA GLU A 60 -9.88 -13.61 -10.60
C GLU A 60 -9.00 -13.94 -9.39
N LEU A 61 -7.84 -13.26 -9.23
CA LEU A 61 -6.96 -13.42 -8.06
C LEU A 61 -7.70 -13.09 -6.76
N GLU A 62 -8.44 -11.97 -6.72
CA GLU A 62 -9.23 -11.58 -5.55
C GLU A 62 -10.30 -12.62 -5.20
N ASN A 63 -11.04 -13.12 -6.19
CA ASN A 63 -12.09 -14.13 -5.97
C ASN A 63 -11.54 -15.47 -5.52
N LEU A 64 -10.44 -15.92 -6.12
CA LEU A 64 -9.78 -17.16 -5.72
C LEU A 64 -9.22 -17.03 -4.30
N SER A 65 -8.58 -15.91 -3.97
CA SER A 65 -8.09 -15.66 -2.61
C SER A 65 -9.23 -15.66 -1.59
N PHE A 66 -10.32 -14.97 -1.91
CA PHE A 66 -11.52 -14.92 -1.06
C PHE A 66 -12.13 -16.30 -0.84
N LYS A 67 -12.18 -17.16 -1.88
CA LYS A 67 -12.66 -18.55 -1.76
C LYS A 67 -11.88 -19.36 -0.74
N PHE A 68 -10.54 -19.17 -0.65
CA PHE A 68 -9.69 -19.92 0.26
C PHE A 68 -9.58 -19.28 1.65
N GLU A 69 -9.68 -17.95 1.77
CA GLU A 69 -9.61 -17.27 3.07
C GLU A 69 -10.95 -17.27 3.80
N HIS A 70 -12.08 -17.16 3.06
CA HIS A 70 -13.43 -17.04 3.58
C HIS A 70 -14.41 -17.92 2.79
N PRO A 71 -14.27 -19.26 2.87
CA PRO A 71 -15.03 -20.19 2.03
C PRO A 71 -16.54 -20.13 2.29
N GLU A 72 -16.98 -19.93 3.51
CA GLU A 72 -18.40 -19.87 3.87
C GLU A 72 -19.06 -18.60 3.30
N GLU A 73 -18.44 -17.43 3.47
CA GLU A 73 -18.92 -16.17 2.95
C GLU A 73 -18.91 -16.15 1.41
N TYR A 74 -17.85 -16.71 0.82
CA TYR A 74 -17.78 -16.88 -0.64
C TYR A 74 -18.94 -17.73 -1.17
N ALA A 75 -19.22 -18.87 -0.55
CA ALA A 75 -20.31 -19.75 -0.93
C ALA A 75 -21.69 -19.05 -0.75
N ASN A 76 -21.90 -18.37 0.38
CA ASN A 76 -23.14 -17.62 0.65
C ASN A 76 -23.40 -16.56 -0.43
N ILE A 77 -22.41 -15.70 -0.70
CA ILE A 77 -22.56 -14.65 -1.70
C ILE A 77 -22.77 -15.22 -3.09
N THR A 78 -22.05 -16.28 -3.46
CA THR A 78 -22.18 -16.93 -4.75
C THR A 78 -23.57 -17.55 -4.93
N ASN A 79 -24.11 -18.20 -3.89
CA ASN A 79 -25.47 -18.77 -3.90
C ASN A 79 -26.52 -17.68 -4.06
N LYS A 80 -26.42 -16.57 -3.32
CA LYS A 80 -27.32 -15.41 -3.45
C LYS A 80 -27.27 -14.80 -4.86
N LEU A 81 -26.06 -14.69 -5.44
CA LEU A 81 -25.89 -14.23 -6.81
C LEU A 81 -26.56 -15.18 -7.82
N ASN A 82 -26.44 -16.48 -7.64
CA ASN A 82 -27.09 -17.46 -8.52
C ASN A 82 -28.61 -17.42 -8.38
N PHE A 83 -29.13 -17.33 -7.15
CA PHE A 83 -30.57 -17.27 -6.90
C PHE A 83 -31.22 -16.04 -7.56
N THR A 84 -30.56 -14.88 -7.54
CA THR A 84 -31.09 -13.65 -8.14
C THR A 84 -30.74 -13.45 -9.61
N LYS A 85 -30.19 -14.45 -10.28
CA LYS A 85 -29.72 -14.34 -11.66
C LYS A 85 -30.83 -13.99 -12.64
N GLU A 86 -31.93 -14.74 -12.61
CA GLU A 86 -33.07 -14.55 -13.55
C GLU A 86 -33.68 -13.15 -13.40
N GLU A 87 -33.82 -12.65 -12.17
CA GLU A 87 -34.33 -11.29 -11.94
C GLU A 87 -33.39 -10.23 -12.50
N ARG A 88 -32.07 -10.42 -12.34
CA ARG A 88 -31.06 -9.51 -12.91
C ARG A 88 -31.04 -9.53 -14.43
N ASP A 89 -31.15 -10.70 -15.04
CA ASP A 89 -31.17 -10.83 -16.48
C ASP A 89 -32.43 -10.16 -17.07
N LYS A 90 -33.59 -10.33 -16.43
CA LYS A 90 -34.82 -9.64 -16.80
C LYS A 90 -34.69 -8.12 -16.65
N LEU A 91 -34.16 -7.65 -15.50
CA LEU A 91 -33.92 -6.22 -15.28
C LEU A 91 -32.96 -5.64 -16.34
N PHE A 92 -31.91 -6.37 -16.68
CA PHE A 92 -30.94 -5.96 -17.71
C PHE A 92 -31.62 -5.79 -19.08
N GLU A 93 -32.42 -6.74 -19.52
CA GLU A 93 -33.10 -6.65 -20.82
C GLU A 93 -34.13 -5.53 -20.82
N GLU A 94 -34.96 -5.40 -19.80
CA GLU A 94 -35.95 -4.31 -19.68
C GLU A 94 -35.28 -2.92 -19.67
N PHE A 95 -34.13 -2.81 -18.98
CA PHE A 95 -33.40 -1.55 -18.87
C PHE A 95 -32.68 -1.20 -20.18
N THR A 96 -32.09 -2.20 -20.85
CA THR A 96 -31.26 -1.93 -22.05
C THR A 96 -32.06 -1.83 -23.34
N ALA A 97 -33.29 -2.35 -23.43
CA ALA A 97 -34.09 -2.31 -24.64
C ALA A 97 -34.34 -0.86 -25.16
N PRO A 98 -34.77 0.12 -24.36
CA PRO A 98 -34.91 1.50 -24.82
C PRO A 98 -33.58 2.15 -25.18
N ILE A 99 -32.47 1.79 -24.51
CA ILE A 99 -31.13 2.26 -24.81
C ILE A 99 -30.71 1.78 -26.21
N ARG A 100 -30.92 0.48 -26.51
CA ARG A 100 -30.63 -0.09 -27.84
C ARG A 100 -31.38 0.66 -28.94
N GLN A 101 -32.67 0.90 -28.76
CA GLN A 101 -33.47 1.66 -29.72
C GLN A 101 -32.93 3.08 -29.96
N ALA A 102 -32.49 3.76 -28.91
CA ALA A 102 -31.93 5.12 -29.05
C ALA A 102 -30.57 5.11 -29.76
N LEU A 103 -29.71 4.14 -29.47
CA LEU A 103 -28.39 4.01 -30.08
C LEU A 103 -28.50 3.56 -31.55
N ASP A 104 -29.44 2.65 -31.87
CA ASP A 104 -29.75 2.22 -33.24
C ASP A 104 -30.24 3.41 -34.08
N ALA A 105 -31.17 4.21 -33.53
CA ALA A 105 -31.67 5.41 -34.17
C ALA A 105 -30.57 6.47 -34.40
N ALA A 106 -29.56 6.52 -33.53
CA ALA A 106 -28.40 7.41 -33.67
C ALA A 106 -27.33 6.86 -34.62
N GLY A 107 -27.48 5.64 -35.13
CA GLY A 107 -26.54 5.00 -36.03
C GLY A 107 -25.19 4.68 -35.37
N VAL A 108 -25.19 4.45 -34.06
CA VAL A 108 -23.99 4.05 -33.29
C VAL A 108 -23.75 2.56 -33.43
N LYS A 109 -22.53 2.16 -33.71
CA LYS A 109 -22.12 0.75 -33.64
C LYS A 109 -21.68 0.43 -32.22
N TYR A 110 -22.40 -0.44 -31.54
CA TYR A 110 -22.19 -0.70 -30.12
C TYR A 110 -22.39 -2.16 -29.72
N LYS A 111 -21.91 -2.49 -28.52
CA LYS A 111 -22.17 -3.73 -27.79
C LYS A 111 -22.56 -3.36 -26.35
N ILE A 112 -23.66 -3.94 -25.85
CA ILE A 112 -24.08 -3.75 -24.45
C ILE A 112 -23.85 -5.06 -23.69
N ILE A 113 -23.18 -4.97 -22.54
CA ILE A 113 -22.81 -6.12 -21.71
C ILE A 113 -23.28 -5.87 -20.28
N ALA A 114 -23.88 -6.88 -19.66
CA ALA A 114 -24.13 -6.91 -18.23
C ALA A 114 -22.81 -7.15 -17.47
N ARG A 115 -22.54 -6.37 -16.43
CA ARG A 115 -21.44 -6.61 -15.53
C ARG A 115 -21.96 -6.84 -14.13
N VAL A 116 -21.83 -8.06 -13.64
CA VAL A 116 -22.13 -8.41 -12.26
C VAL A 116 -20.90 -8.18 -11.40
N LYS A 117 -21.09 -7.57 -10.25
CA LYS A 117 -20.01 -7.32 -9.30
C LYS A 117 -19.46 -8.64 -8.77
N SER A 118 -18.13 -8.76 -8.64
CA SER A 118 -17.48 -9.98 -8.19
C SER A 118 -17.78 -10.30 -6.72
N PRO A 119 -17.84 -11.57 -6.31
CA PRO A 119 -18.08 -11.99 -4.93
C PRO A 119 -17.18 -11.28 -3.92
N TYR A 120 -15.87 -11.19 -4.19
CA TYR A 120 -14.94 -10.44 -3.34
C TYR A 120 -15.30 -8.96 -3.21
N SER A 121 -15.63 -8.30 -4.34
CA SER A 121 -16.01 -6.88 -4.31
C SER A 121 -17.30 -6.62 -3.55
N ILE A 122 -18.25 -7.56 -3.57
CA ILE A 122 -19.49 -7.53 -2.78
C ILE A 122 -19.14 -7.65 -1.30
N TRP A 123 -18.41 -8.69 -0.93
CA TRP A 123 -17.99 -8.94 0.46
C TRP A 123 -17.20 -7.75 1.04
N ASN A 124 -16.22 -7.24 0.30
CA ASN A 124 -15.44 -6.09 0.73
C ASN A 124 -16.32 -4.84 0.95
N LYS A 125 -17.33 -4.63 0.10
CA LYS A 125 -18.30 -3.54 0.28
C LYS A 125 -19.17 -3.73 1.52
N MET A 126 -19.62 -4.97 1.77
CA MET A 126 -20.36 -5.32 2.99
C MET A 126 -19.53 -5.02 4.25
N GLN A 127 -18.26 -5.39 4.25
CA GLN A 127 -17.36 -5.16 5.38
C GLN A 127 -17.02 -3.67 5.60
N THR A 128 -16.69 -2.95 4.51
CA THR A 128 -16.23 -1.55 4.61
C THR A 128 -17.36 -0.56 4.85
N LYS A 129 -18.59 -0.87 4.41
CA LYS A 129 -19.76 0.01 4.57
C LYS A 129 -20.75 -0.49 5.62
N HIS A 130 -20.50 -1.66 6.22
CA HIS A 130 -21.38 -2.29 7.22
C HIS A 130 -22.81 -2.46 6.71
N VAL A 131 -22.96 -2.92 5.44
CA VAL A 131 -24.26 -3.15 4.79
C VAL A 131 -24.47 -4.63 4.49
N THR A 132 -25.71 -5.06 4.40
CA THR A 132 -26.09 -6.42 4.00
C THR A 132 -25.99 -6.60 2.48
N PHE A 133 -26.05 -7.85 2.00
CA PHE A 133 -26.05 -8.14 0.57
C PHE A 133 -27.23 -7.46 -0.15
N GLU A 134 -28.39 -7.45 0.47
CA GLU A 134 -29.65 -6.91 -0.05
C GLU A 134 -29.63 -5.37 -0.18
N GLU A 135 -28.81 -4.71 0.62
CA GLU A 135 -28.60 -3.26 0.58
C GLU A 135 -27.62 -2.81 -0.49
N ILE A 136 -26.97 -3.76 -1.17
CA ILE A 136 -26.05 -3.43 -2.28
C ILE A 136 -26.84 -3.22 -3.57
N TYR A 137 -27.17 -2.01 -3.90
CA TYR A 137 -27.95 -1.62 -5.09
C TYR A 137 -27.15 -1.62 -6.40
N ASP A 138 -25.81 -1.65 -6.36
CA ASP A 138 -24.92 -1.67 -7.55
C ASP A 138 -24.36 -3.08 -7.88
N LEU A 139 -25.16 -4.11 -7.67
CA LEU A 139 -24.81 -5.50 -8.03
C LEU A 139 -24.71 -5.68 -9.55
N LEU A 140 -25.56 -4.98 -10.30
CA LEU A 140 -25.60 -4.97 -11.75
C LEU A 140 -25.12 -3.61 -12.27
N ALA A 141 -24.15 -3.63 -13.16
CA ALA A 141 -23.78 -2.50 -13.99
C ALA A 141 -23.99 -2.85 -15.47
N VAL A 142 -24.27 -1.83 -16.28
CA VAL A 142 -24.39 -1.95 -17.72
C VAL A 142 -23.18 -1.31 -18.38
N ARG A 143 -22.55 -2.02 -19.30
CA ARG A 143 -21.41 -1.49 -20.05
C ARG A 143 -21.82 -1.31 -21.50
N ILE A 144 -21.67 -0.09 -22.00
CA ILE A 144 -21.88 0.26 -23.42
C ILE A 144 -20.49 0.45 -24.03
N ILE A 145 -20.13 -0.45 -24.94
CA ILE A 145 -18.88 -0.39 -25.69
C ILE A 145 -19.25 -0.01 -27.11
N PHE A 146 -18.69 1.07 -27.63
CA PHE A 146 -18.96 1.53 -28.99
C PHE A 146 -17.70 1.60 -29.83
N THR A 147 -17.86 1.48 -31.15
CA THR A 147 -16.78 1.68 -32.10
C THR A 147 -16.89 3.12 -32.65
N PRO A 148 -15.93 4.00 -32.34
CA PRO A 148 -15.98 5.38 -32.79
C PRO A 148 -15.86 5.48 -34.32
N LYS A 149 -16.52 6.45 -34.93
CA LYS A 149 -16.40 6.71 -36.35
C LYS A 149 -15.04 7.31 -36.71
N VAL A 150 -14.58 8.22 -35.86
CA VAL A 150 -13.28 8.88 -35.95
C VAL A 150 -12.65 8.85 -34.56
N ARG A 151 -11.37 8.52 -34.47
CA ARG A 151 -10.69 8.33 -33.19
C ARG A 151 -10.64 9.61 -32.34
N GLU A 152 -10.41 10.74 -32.98
CA GLU A 152 -10.31 12.06 -32.34
C GLU A 152 -11.66 12.51 -31.74
N GLU A 153 -12.77 11.93 -32.19
CA GLU A 153 -14.11 12.23 -31.66
C GLU A 153 -14.56 11.23 -30.55
N GLU A 154 -13.74 10.29 -30.18
CA GLU A 154 -14.06 9.20 -29.23
C GLU A 154 -14.68 9.70 -27.93
N ILE A 155 -14.08 10.73 -27.31
CA ILE A 155 -14.59 11.37 -26.09
C ILE A 155 -15.95 12.04 -26.35
N ASN A 156 -16.07 12.78 -27.46
CA ASN A 156 -17.32 13.44 -27.83
C ASN A 156 -18.45 12.41 -28.06
N GLU A 157 -18.15 11.28 -28.65
CA GLU A 157 -19.14 10.21 -28.86
C GLU A 157 -19.60 9.58 -27.54
N CYS A 158 -18.72 9.43 -26.53
CA CYS A 158 -19.13 9.03 -25.16
C CYS A 158 -20.19 9.98 -24.60
N PHE A 159 -19.99 11.30 -24.72
CA PHE A 159 -20.95 12.28 -24.21
C PHE A 159 -22.23 12.33 -25.07
N LYS A 160 -22.16 12.12 -26.38
CA LYS A 160 -23.36 11.98 -27.25
C LYS A 160 -24.22 10.79 -26.80
N ILE A 161 -23.61 9.64 -26.51
CA ILE A 161 -24.29 8.47 -25.96
C ILE A 161 -24.90 8.78 -24.59
N TYR A 162 -24.15 9.44 -23.69
CA TYR A 162 -24.65 9.86 -22.39
C TYR A 162 -25.91 10.74 -22.51
N VAL A 163 -25.89 11.74 -23.39
CA VAL A 163 -27.04 12.61 -23.62
C VAL A 163 -28.25 11.80 -24.15
N ALA A 164 -28.02 10.86 -25.06
CA ALA A 164 -29.09 10.00 -25.58
C ALA A 164 -29.76 9.17 -24.49
N ILE A 165 -28.99 8.52 -23.61
CA ILE A 165 -29.53 7.67 -22.53
C ILE A 165 -30.15 8.49 -21.39
N SER A 166 -29.64 9.71 -21.11
CA SER A 166 -30.15 10.61 -20.09
C SER A 166 -31.54 11.20 -20.45
N ARG A 167 -31.92 11.18 -21.74
CA ARG A 167 -33.27 11.50 -22.19
C ARG A 167 -34.28 10.39 -21.86
N ILE A 168 -33.80 9.15 -21.70
CA ILE A 168 -34.63 7.97 -21.41
C ILE A 168 -34.80 7.79 -19.91
N TYR A 169 -33.70 7.93 -19.18
CA TYR A 169 -33.64 7.65 -17.77
C TYR A 169 -33.08 8.84 -16.98
N LYS A 170 -33.65 9.07 -15.77
CA LYS A 170 -33.15 10.12 -14.87
C LYS A 170 -31.78 9.77 -14.33
N SER A 171 -30.80 10.64 -14.55
CA SER A 171 -29.47 10.50 -13.99
C SER A 171 -29.38 10.97 -12.54
N HIS A 172 -28.53 10.33 -11.74
CA HIS A 172 -28.20 10.79 -10.40
C HIS A 172 -27.13 11.90 -10.50
N PRO A 173 -27.41 13.14 -10.03
CA PRO A 173 -26.56 14.30 -10.27
C PRO A 173 -25.14 14.13 -9.72
N ASP A 174 -25.00 13.56 -8.50
CA ASP A 174 -23.71 13.44 -7.81
C ASP A 174 -22.92 12.17 -8.17
N ARG A 175 -23.37 11.39 -9.18
CA ARG A 175 -22.77 10.13 -9.57
C ARG A 175 -22.36 10.07 -11.04
N LEU A 176 -22.15 11.22 -11.67
CA LEU A 176 -21.43 11.33 -12.93
C LEU A 176 -19.92 11.33 -12.62
N ARG A 177 -19.16 10.41 -13.22
CA ARG A 177 -17.71 10.33 -13.06
C ARG A 177 -17.06 10.34 -14.44
N ASP A 178 -16.34 11.40 -14.71
CA ASP A 178 -15.60 11.60 -15.94
C ASP A 178 -14.16 11.07 -15.77
N TRP A 179 -13.95 9.83 -16.22
CA TRP A 179 -12.63 9.22 -16.35
C TRP A 179 -12.13 9.30 -17.81
N LEU A 180 -12.76 10.10 -18.68
CA LEU A 180 -12.34 10.32 -20.05
C LEU A 180 -11.28 11.40 -20.12
N ASN A 181 -11.58 12.58 -19.52
CA ASN A 181 -10.67 13.71 -19.47
C ASN A 181 -9.61 13.57 -18.36
N HIS A 182 -9.87 12.75 -17.34
CA HIS A 182 -8.97 12.48 -16.24
C HIS A 182 -8.85 10.96 -16.03
N PRO A 183 -8.06 10.26 -16.87
CA PRO A 183 -7.85 8.82 -16.74
C PRO A 183 -7.31 8.45 -15.36
N LYS A 184 -7.58 7.22 -14.93
CA LYS A 184 -6.94 6.70 -13.72
C LYS A 184 -5.47 6.37 -14.00
N ALA A 185 -4.65 6.34 -12.94
CA ALA A 185 -3.23 6.00 -13.01
C ALA A 185 -2.88 4.64 -13.67
N ASN A 186 -3.87 3.80 -13.90
CA ASN A 186 -3.72 2.53 -14.63
C ASN A 186 -4.24 2.62 -16.08
N GLY A 187 -4.39 3.81 -16.62
CA GLY A 187 -4.87 4.06 -17.99
C GLY A 187 -6.36 3.81 -18.20
N TYR A 188 -7.15 3.61 -17.14
CA TYR A 188 -8.59 3.36 -17.25
C TYR A 188 -9.34 4.60 -17.68
N GLN A 189 -10.06 4.52 -18.80
CA GLN A 189 -10.94 5.57 -19.36
C GLN A 189 -12.36 5.04 -19.48
N ALA A 190 -13.35 5.79 -19.03
CA ALA A 190 -14.78 5.59 -19.24
C ALA A 190 -15.61 6.75 -18.69
N LEU A 191 -16.80 6.95 -19.20
CA LEU A 191 -17.81 7.81 -18.57
C LEU A 191 -18.75 6.93 -17.74
N HIS A 192 -18.82 7.17 -16.43
CA HIS A 192 -19.74 6.46 -15.53
C HIS A 192 -20.93 7.35 -15.22
N VAL A 193 -22.12 6.84 -15.41
CA VAL A 193 -23.35 7.49 -15.02
C VAL A 193 -24.25 6.52 -14.26
N THR A 194 -24.96 7.01 -13.25
CA THR A 194 -25.95 6.19 -12.52
C THR A 194 -27.34 6.64 -12.93
N LEU A 195 -28.13 5.74 -13.47
CA LEU A 195 -29.47 5.98 -14.02
C LEU A 195 -30.53 5.26 -13.22
N MET A 196 -31.72 5.88 -13.10
CA MET A 196 -32.88 5.27 -12.44
C MET A 196 -33.65 4.40 -13.42
N SER A 197 -33.74 3.08 -13.14
CA SER A 197 -34.60 2.17 -13.92
C SER A 197 -36.08 2.46 -13.66
N LYS A 198 -36.97 1.96 -14.54
CA LYS A 198 -38.44 2.04 -14.37
C LYS A 198 -38.93 1.37 -13.10
N GLN A 199 -38.14 0.44 -12.55
CA GLN A 199 -38.45 -0.29 -11.31
C GLN A 199 -37.93 0.41 -10.06
N GLY A 200 -37.44 1.67 -10.16
CA GLY A 200 -36.90 2.45 -9.04
C GLY A 200 -35.53 2.00 -8.56
N ARG A 201 -34.79 1.21 -9.32
CA ARG A 201 -33.42 0.76 -8.98
C ARG A 201 -32.39 1.63 -9.69
N TRP A 202 -31.36 2.04 -8.98
CA TRP A 202 -30.20 2.72 -9.54
C TRP A 202 -29.29 1.71 -10.25
N ILE A 203 -28.96 1.96 -11.53
CA ILE A 203 -28.07 1.14 -12.34
C ILE A 203 -26.90 2.00 -12.80
N GLU A 204 -25.66 1.52 -12.57
CA GLU A 204 -24.46 2.14 -13.11
C GLU A 204 -24.31 1.77 -14.60
N VAL A 205 -24.12 2.78 -15.42
CA VAL A 205 -23.83 2.62 -16.84
C VAL A 205 -22.42 3.14 -17.11
N GLN A 206 -21.58 2.31 -17.71
CA GLN A 206 -20.20 2.61 -18.09
C GLN A 206 -20.16 2.74 -19.61
N ILE A 207 -19.81 3.92 -20.12
CA ILE A 207 -19.72 4.22 -21.55
C ILE A 207 -18.25 4.35 -21.89
N ARG A 208 -17.79 3.58 -22.88
CA ARG A 208 -16.41 3.59 -23.36
C ARG A 208 -16.31 3.05 -24.80
N SER A 209 -15.26 3.42 -25.50
CA SER A 209 -14.97 2.86 -26.82
C SER A 209 -14.41 1.44 -26.71
N ASP A 210 -14.28 0.77 -27.85
CA ASP A 210 -13.61 -0.55 -27.92
C ASP A 210 -12.13 -0.48 -27.50
N ARG A 211 -11.39 0.58 -27.88
CA ARG A 211 -10.03 0.84 -27.40
C ARG A 211 -9.98 0.99 -25.88
N MET A 212 -10.82 1.86 -25.33
CA MET A 212 -10.90 2.08 -23.88
C MET A 212 -11.28 0.80 -23.14
N ASP A 213 -12.13 -0.07 -23.75
CA ASP A 213 -12.50 -1.36 -23.19
C ASP A 213 -11.29 -2.32 -23.17
N GLU A 214 -10.50 -2.36 -24.24
CA GLU A 214 -9.31 -3.19 -24.33
C GLU A 214 -8.26 -2.75 -23.29
N ILE A 215 -7.99 -1.46 -23.16
CA ILE A 215 -7.09 -0.91 -22.13
C ILE A 215 -7.62 -1.23 -20.73
N ALA A 216 -8.92 -1.07 -20.49
CA ALA A 216 -9.52 -1.35 -19.19
C ALA A 216 -9.47 -2.84 -18.79
N GLU A 217 -9.41 -3.76 -19.74
CA GLU A 217 -9.39 -5.20 -19.49
C GLU A 217 -7.97 -5.82 -19.52
N GLN A 218 -7.07 -5.29 -20.35
CA GLN A 218 -5.73 -5.80 -20.58
C GLN A 218 -4.62 -4.89 -20.02
N GLY A 219 -4.96 -3.65 -19.59
CA GLY A 219 -4.01 -2.71 -19.02
C GLY A 219 -2.85 -2.39 -19.95
N PHE A 220 -1.66 -2.24 -19.38
CA PHE A 220 -0.43 -1.94 -20.13
C PHE A 220 -0.10 -2.96 -21.22
N ALA A 221 -0.58 -4.20 -21.15
CA ALA A 221 -0.40 -5.18 -22.21
C ALA A 221 -1.10 -4.78 -23.52
N ALA A 222 -2.22 -4.05 -23.45
CA ALA A 222 -2.89 -3.50 -24.62
C ALA A 222 -2.05 -2.41 -25.31
N HIS A 223 -1.35 -1.55 -24.54
CA HIS A 223 -0.50 -0.50 -25.09
C HIS A 223 0.65 -1.04 -25.95
N TRP A 224 1.26 -2.16 -25.56
CA TRP A 224 2.32 -2.79 -26.38
C TRP A 224 1.82 -3.30 -27.71
N LYS A 225 0.60 -3.85 -27.77
CA LYS A 225 -0.01 -4.31 -29.02
C LYS A 225 -0.22 -3.17 -30.00
N TYR A 226 -0.57 -1.97 -29.50
CA TYR A 226 -0.74 -0.78 -30.35
C TYR A 226 0.60 -0.20 -30.83
N LYS A 227 1.69 -0.32 -30.05
CA LYS A 227 3.05 0.09 -30.48
C LYS A 227 3.60 -0.74 -31.61
N GLU A 228 3.32 -2.06 -31.65
CA GLU A 228 3.82 -2.95 -32.72
C GLU A 228 3.08 -2.74 -34.07
N GLY A 229 1.91 -2.10 -34.06
CA GLY A 229 1.06 -1.94 -35.22
C GLY A 229 1.08 -0.56 -35.91
N ASN A 230 1.53 0.50 -35.26
CA ASN A 230 1.54 1.86 -35.81
C ASN A 230 2.76 2.65 -35.35
N ASP A 231 3.48 3.25 -36.30
CA ASP A 231 4.53 4.26 -36.07
C ASP A 231 4.00 5.61 -35.55
N SER A 232 2.78 5.65 -35.00
CA SER A 232 2.17 6.89 -34.48
C SER A 232 2.69 7.19 -33.08
N GLN A 233 3.34 8.33 -32.94
CA GLN A 233 3.64 9.04 -31.70
C GLN A 233 2.31 9.45 -31.04
N ASP A 234 1.70 8.54 -30.27
CA ASP A 234 0.57 8.86 -29.39
C ASP A 234 1.14 9.41 -28.08
N ASP A 235 0.95 10.72 -27.86
CA ASP A 235 1.43 11.42 -26.64
C ASP A 235 0.84 10.81 -25.38
N ASP A 236 -0.41 10.33 -25.39
CA ASP A 236 -1.09 9.65 -24.27
C ASP A 236 -0.36 8.37 -23.85
N ILE A 237 0.24 7.63 -24.80
CA ILE A 237 0.98 6.38 -24.51
C ILE A 237 2.31 6.68 -23.83
N GLN A 238 2.94 7.82 -24.14
CA GLN A 238 4.20 8.22 -23.51
C GLN A 238 3.98 8.68 -22.07
N GLU A 239 2.88 9.36 -21.77
CA GLU A 239 2.56 9.79 -20.39
C GLU A 239 2.32 8.59 -19.47
N ASP A 240 1.56 7.59 -19.90
CA ASP A 240 1.29 6.38 -19.12
C ASP A 240 2.56 5.56 -18.84
N GLU A 241 3.49 5.47 -19.81
CA GLU A 241 4.80 4.81 -19.60
C GLU A 241 5.67 5.60 -18.61
N VAL A 242 5.67 6.91 -18.70
CA VAL A 242 6.42 7.77 -17.75
C VAL A 242 5.88 7.59 -16.34
N GLU A 243 4.56 7.53 -16.17
CA GLU A 243 3.92 7.34 -14.88
C GLU A 243 4.25 5.95 -14.29
N LEU A 244 4.20 4.90 -15.11
CA LEU A 244 4.57 3.55 -14.70
C LEU A 244 6.04 3.45 -14.29
N ASN A 245 6.95 4.03 -15.07
CA ASN A 245 8.38 4.07 -14.77
C ASN A 245 8.67 4.87 -13.49
N ASN A 246 7.95 5.97 -13.26
CA ASN A 246 8.03 6.74 -12.03
C ASN A 246 7.54 5.92 -10.82
N TRP A 247 6.48 5.15 -10.98
CA TRP A 247 5.99 4.25 -9.93
C TRP A 247 6.99 3.12 -9.64
N LEU A 248 7.54 2.45 -10.66
CA LEU A 248 8.59 1.43 -10.49
C LEU A 248 9.81 2.01 -9.77
N ARG A 249 10.23 3.23 -10.13
CA ARG A 249 11.32 3.93 -9.43
C ARG A 249 10.99 4.20 -7.97
N THR A 250 9.77 4.61 -7.65
CA THR A 250 9.33 4.83 -6.27
C THR A 250 9.36 3.52 -5.47
N ILE A 251 8.89 2.41 -6.04
CA ILE A 251 9.00 1.09 -5.40
C ILE A 251 10.46 0.71 -5.18
N LYS A 252 11.34 0.95 -6.15
CA LYS A 252 12.78 0.68 -6.03
C LYS A 252 13.40 1.54 -4.91
N GLU A 253 13.09 2.83 -4.85
CA GLU A 253 13.54 3.73 -3.77
C GLU A 253 13.10 3.23 -2.38
N ILE A 254 11.90 2.67 -2.25
CA ILE A 254 11.39 2.07 -1.00
C ILE A 254 12.14 0.78 -0.68
N LEU A 255 12.46 -0.03 -1.69
CA LEU A 255 13.16 -1.31 -1.53
C LEU A 255 14.64 -1.14 -1.19
N ASP A 256 15.30 -0.12 -1.75
CA ASP A 256 16.72 0.18 -1.54
C ASP A 256 16.98 0.91 -0.20
N ASP A 257 15.95 1.46 0.44
CA ASP A 257 16.07 2.10 1.75
C ASP A 257 16.04 1.02 2.85
N PRO A 258 17.14 0.78 3.58
CA PRO A 258 17.18 -0.21 4.66
C PRO A 258 16.26 0.22 5.79
N GLN A 259 15.05 -0.31 5.82
CA GLN A 259 14.07 -0.02 6.86
C GLN A 259 14.37 -0.85 8.12
N PRO A 260 14.26 -0.26 9.31
CA PRO A 260 14.54 -0.98 10.56
C PRO A 260 13.44 -2.00 10.90
N ASP A 261 12.23 -1.90 10.32
CA ASP A 261 11.12 -2.80 10.60
C ASP A 261 10.45 -3.30 9.30
N ALA A 262 10.32 -4.64 9.20
CA ALA A 262 9.64 -5.29 8.08
C ALA A 262 8.15 -4.92 7.98
N MET A 263 7.50 -4.51 9.09
CA MET A 263 6.09 -4.09 9.10
C MET A 263 5.93 -2.72 8.46
N ASP A 264 6.80 -1.76 8.79
CA ASP A 264 6.80 -0.43 8.17
C ASP A 264 7.01 -0.50 6.67
N PHE A 265 7.88 -1.42 6.22
CA PHE A 265 8.14 -1.69 4.83
C PHE A 265 6.90 -2.23 4.09
N LEU A 266 6.20 -3.22 4.68
CA LEU A 266 4.98 -3.78 4.10
C LEU A 266 3.87 -2.73 4.04
N ASP A 267 3.75 -1.87 5.06
CA ASP A 267 2.74 -0.81 5.10
C ASP A 267 3.06 0.30 4.08
N ALA A 268 4.33 0.63 3.86
CA ALA A 268 4.74 1.54 2.81
C ALA A 268 4.38 1.02 1.41
N ILE A 269 4.61 -0.27 1.16
CA ILE A 269 4.23 -0.91 -0.10
C ILE A 269 2.72 -0.97 -0.25
N LYS A 270 1.97 -1.37 0.78
CA LYS A 270 0.50 -1.40 0.75
C LYS A 270 -0.06 -0.02 0.44
N LEU A 271 0.42 1.04 1.08
CA LEU A 271 0.01 2.42 0.79
C LEU A 271 0.21 2.80 -0.68
N ASN A 272 1.32 2.38 -1.30
CA ASN A 272 1.57 2.64 -2.73
C ASN A 272 0.69 1.81 -3.67
N LEU A 273 0.32 0.58 -3.28
CA LEU A 273 -0.46 -0.32 -4.14
C LEU A 273 -1.97 -0.08 -4.07
N PHE A 274 -2.48 0.37 -2.90
CA PHE A 274 -3.93 0.46 -2.64
C PHE A 274 -4.51 1.86 -2.66
N ALA A 275 -3.66 2.91 -2.76
CA ALA A 275 -4.17 4.27 -2.69
C ALA A 275 -5.10 4.60 -3.87
N SER A 276 -6.34 4.95 -3.57
CA SER A 276 -7.16 5.75 -4.48
C SER A 276 -6.50 7.12 -4.65
N GLU A 277 -6.58 7.71 -5.81
CA GLU A 277 -5.90 8.97 -6.12
C GLU A 277 -6.81 10.18 -5.95
N ILE A 278 -6.22 11.29 -5.54
CA ILE A 278 -6.82 12.62 -5.53
C ILE A 278 -6.01 13.55 -6.42
N PHE A 279 -6.68 14.50 -7.03
CA PHE A 279 -6.09 15.50 -7.91
C PHE A 279 -6.06 16.86 -7.20
N VAL A 280 -4.87 17.37 -6.93
CA VAL A 280 -4.63 18.59 -6.16
C VAL A 280 -3.93 19.62 -7.04
N PHE A 281 -4.32 20.87 -6.95
CA PHE A 281 -3.80 21.96 -7.78
C PHE A 281 -2.71 22.75 -7.08
N THR A 282 -1.64 23.08 -7.80
CA THR A 282 -0.70 24.12 -7.36
C THR A 282 -1.32 25.51 -7.57
N PRO A 283 -0.79 26.59 -6.95
CA PRO A 283 -1.25 27.94 -7.21
C PRO A 283 -1.12 28.40 -8.67
N LYS A 284 -0.26 27.71 -9.44
CA LYS A 284 -0.08 27.96 -10.88
C LYS A 284 -1.08 27.19 -11.77
N GLY A 285 -1.97 26.39 -11.15
CA GLY A 285 -2.94 25.56 -11.86
C GLY A 285 -2.42 24.20 -12.33
N GLU A 286 -1.18 23.81 -12.00
CA GLU A 286 -0.68 22.47 -12.30
C GLU A 286 -1.40 21.43 -11.46
N ILE A 287 -1.81 20.33 -12.08
CA ILE A 287 -2.43 19.19 -11.39
C ILE A 287 -1.34 18.26 -10.86
N LYS A 288 -1.48 17.84 -9.61
CA LYS A 288 -0.64 16.83 -8.99
C LYS A 288 -1.52 15.69 -8.50
N THR A 289 -1.23 14.49 -8.99
CA THR A 289 -1.90 13.26 -8.55
C THR A 289 -1.26 12.77 -7.26
N MET A 290 -2.07 12.46 -6.25
CA MET A 290 -1.63 12.01 -4.94
C MET A 290 -2.51 10.87 -4.41
N PRO A 291 -1.98 10.00 -3.53
CA PRO A 291 -2.81 9.03 -2.84
C PRO A 291 -3.92 9.68 -2.01
N ALA A 292 -5.11 9.10 -2.00
CA ALA A 292 -6.19 9.56 -1.12
C ALA A 292 -5.77 9.48 0.35
N GLY A 293 -6.13 10.51 1.11
CA GLY A 293 -5.70 10.66 2.50
C GLY A 293 -4.35 11.35 2.67
N SER A 294 -3.69 11.74 1.57
CA SER A 294 -2.48 12.56 1.61
C SER A 294 -2.73 13.88 2.33
N THR A 295 -1.71 14.32 3.06
CA THR A 295 -1.75 15.57 3.83
C THR A 295 -1.08 16.72 3.09
N ALA A 296 -1.22 17.93 3.60
CA ALA A 296 -0.52 19.10 3.08
C ALA A 296 1.01 18.93 3.10
N LEU A 297 1.54 18.21 4.08
CA LEU A 297 2.98 17.86 4.14
C LEU A 297 3.38 16.87 3.04
N ASP A 298 2.55 15.85 2.78
CA ASP A 298 2.77 14.92 1.66
C ASP A 298 2.87 15.68 0.32
N PHE A 299 2.00 16.68 0.12
CA PHE A 299 2.03 17.53 -1.07
C PHE A 299 3.32 18.34 -1.17
N ALA A 300 3.82 18.89 -0.06
CA ALA A 300 5.09 19.61 -0.03
C ALA A 300 6.27 18.73 -0.49
N PHE A 301 6.34 17.49 0.01
CA PHE A 301 7.35 16.50 -0.41
C PHE A 301 7.14 16.00 -1.84
N GLN A 302 5.91 16.00 -2.34
CA GLN A 302 5.61 15.65 -3.72
C GLN A 302 6.16 16.68 -4.70
N ILE A 303 6.07 17.97 -4.35
CA ILE A 303 6.62 19.05 -5.19
C ILE A 303 8.14 19.01 -5.17
N HIS A 304 8.75 19.14 -4.00
CA HIS A 304 10.20 19.15 -3.84
C HIS A 304 10.63 18.82 -2.41
N THR A 305 11.67 18.00 -2.25
CA THR A 305 12.18 17.58 -0.93
C THR A 305 12.54 18.80 -0.04
N PHE A 306 13.12 19.85 -0.61
CA PHE A 306 13.44 21.07 0.12
C PHE A 306 12.18 21.77 0.67
N LEU A 307 11.12 21.88 -0.12
CA LEU A 307 9.84 22.45 0.35
C LEU A 307 9.24 21.61 1.46
N GLY A 308 9.26 20.28 1.33
CA GLY A 308 8.79 19.37 2.36
C GLY A 308 9.56 19.50 3.67
N SER A 309 10.90 19.51 3.62
CA SER A 309 11.75 19.59 4.81
C SER A 309 11.69 20.94 5.55
N HIS A 310 11.32 22.01 4.85
CA HIS A 310 11.25 23.38 5.40
C HIS A 310 9.80 23.89 5.54
N CYS A 311 8.81 22.98 5.45
CA CYS A 311 7.40 23.32 5.48
C CYS A 311 6.96 23.75 6.89
N ILE A 312 6.32 24.91 7.01
CA ILE A 312 5.77 25.44 8.27
C ILE A 312 4.24 25.38 8.30
N GLY A 313 3.57 25.28 7.15
CA GLY A 313 2.13 25.24 7.00
C GLY A 313 1.74 25.25 5.54
N ALA A 314 0.45 25.21 5.27
CA ALA A 314 -0.09 25.32 3.94
C ALA A 314 -1.36 26.17 3.92
N LYS A 315 -1.69 26.74 2.76
CA LYS A 315 -3.02 27.30 2.51
C LYS A 315 -3.75 26.35 1.52
N VAL A 316 -4.91 25.88 1.93
CA VAL A 316 -5.80 25.09 1.09
C VAL A 316 -7.01 25.95 0.76
N ASN A 317 -7.26 26.19 -0.52
CA ASN A 317 -8.33 27.06 -1.01
C ASN A 317 -8.29 28.44 -0.32
N HIS A 318 -7.08 29.02 -0.24
CA HIS A 318 -6.75 30.30 0.40
C HIS A 318 -6.89 30.34 1.95
N LYS A 319 -7.23 29.21 2.61
CA LYS A 319 -7.31 29.12 4.09
C LYS A 319 -6.07 28.45 4.66
N LEU A 320 -5.49 29.03 5.70
CA LEU A 320 -4.37 28.46 6.42
C LEU A 320 -4.77 27.16 7.12
N VAL A 321 -4.01 26.10 6.88
CA VAL A 321 -4.24 24.78 7.47
C VAL A 321 -2.95 24.20 8.06
N PRO A 322 -3.05 23.29 9.04
CA PRO A 322 -1.89 22.57 9.58
C PRO A 322 -1.32 21.60 8.55
N LEU A 323 -0.06 21.17 8.77
CA LEU A 323 0.63 20.20 7.93
C LEU A 323 -0.09 18.83 7.82
N SER A 324 -0.81 18.46 8.88
CA SER A 324 -1.59 17.22 8.97
C SER A 324 -2.96 17.27 8.27
N HIS A 325 -3.34 18.41 7.68
CA HIS A 325 -4.60 18.57 6.98
C HIS A 325 -4.69 17.62 5.79
N LYS A 326 -5.74 16.79 5.73
CA LYS A 326 -5.98 15.84 4.64
C LYS A 326 -6.57 16.55 3.44
N LEU A 327 -5.94 16.36 2.30
CA LEU A 327 -6.35 16.97 1.03
C LEU A 327 -7.47 16.19 0.35
N GLN A 328 -8.25 16.89 -0.45
CA GLN A 328 -9.34 16.35 -1.27
C GLN A 328 -9.11 16.70 -2.74
N SER A 329 -9.74 15.94 -3.66
CA SER A 329 -9.70 16.29 -5.08
C SER A 329 -10.34 17.66 -5.30
N GLY A 330 -9.67 18.50 -6.08
CA GLY A 330 -10.08 19.87 -6.36
C GLY A 330 -9.44 20.93 -5.46
N ASP A 331 -8.72 20.53 -4.41
CA ASP A 331 -8.04 21.48 -3.52
C ASP A 331 -6.88 22.19 -4.23
N GLN A 332 -6.81 23.51 -4.09
CA GLN A 332 -5.65 24.31 -4.47
C GLN A 332 -4.76 24.51 -3.23
N VAL A 333 -3.48 24.10 -3.34
CA VAL A 333 -2.57 24.05 -2.19
C VAL A 333 -1.35 24.92 -2.42
N GLU A 334 -1.15 25.90 -1.54
CA GLU A 334 0.05 26.74 -1.46
C GLU A 334 0.88 26.36 -0.22
N ILE A 335 2.15 25.99 -0.41
CA ILE A 335 3.04 25.58 0.67
C ILE A 335 3.77 26.81 1.23
N LEU A 336 3.75 26.93 2.56
CA LEU A 336 4.52 27.94 3.30
C LEU A 336 5.77 27.28 3.86
N SER A 337 6.94 27.88 3.58
CA SER A 337 8.22 27.33 4.02
C SER A 337 9.07 28.39 4.74
N SER A 338 9.94 27.93 5.65
CA SER A 338 10.93 28.76 6.34
C SER A 338 12.26 28.04 6.39
N LYS A 339 13.35 28.74 6.10
CA LYS A 339 14.71 28.19 6.18
C LYS A 339 15.11 27.74 7.60
N ALA A 340 14.46 28.27 8.63
CA ALA A 340 14.70 27.92 10.02
C ALA A 340 13.97 26.64 10.47
N GLN A 341 13.05 26.11 9.63
CA GLN A 341 12.32 24.88 9.93
C GLN A 341 13.17 23.66 9.63
N HIS A 342 13.14 22.69 10.52
CA HIS A 342 13.75 21.37 10.37
C HIS A 342 12.70 20.28 10.44
N VAL A 343 13.02 19.12 9.86
CA VAL A 343 12.14 17.94 9.89
C VAL A 343 12.00 17.46 11.34
N GLN A 344 10.76 17.16 11.72
CA GLN A 344 10.46 16.65 13.07
C GLN A 344 10.10 15.16 13.00
N PRO A 345 10.56 14.32 13.95
CA PRO A 345 10.21 12.89 13.98
C PRO A 345 8.70 12.65 14.02
N SER A 346 7.93 13.52 14.66
CA SER A 346 6.46 13.47 14.75
C SER A 346 5.75 13.59 13.41
N TRP A 347 6.41 14.11 12.36
CA TRP A 347 5.83 14.28 11.04
C TRP A 347 5.50 12.93 10.36
N ILE A 348 6.22 11.87 10.70
CA ILE A 348 5.97 10.51 10.21
C ILE A 348 4.56 10.03 10.55
N ASN A 349 4.03 10.45 11.72
CA ASN A 349 2.76 9.95 12.26
C ASN A 349 1.54 10.41 11.46
N PHE A 350 1.61 11.52 10.75
CA PHE A 350 0.49 12.04 9.97
C PHE A 350 0.72 12.08 8.46
N CYS A 351 1.92 11.78 7.98
CA CYS A 351 2.15 11.56 6.56
C CYS A 351 1.48 10.25 6.10
N SER A 352 0.81 10.30 4.96
CA SER A 352 0.14 9.15 4.35
C SER A 352 0.95 8.56 3.21
N SER A 353 1.72 9.37 2.47
CA SER A 353 2.48 8.89 1.33
C SER A 353 3.79 8.22 1.76
N ALA A 354 4.09 7.06 1.15
CA ALA A 354 5.36 6.37 1.38
C ALA A 354 6.56 7.23 0.98
N LYS A 355 6.44 8.02 -0.09
CA LYS A 355 7.49 8.95 -0.55
C LYS A 355 7.85 9.98 0.53
N ALA A 356 6.85 10.62 1.17
CA ALA A 356 7.10 11.60 2.22
C ALA A 356 7.74 10.93 3.44
N LYS A 357 7.21 9.77 3.89
CA LYS A 357 7.77 9.01 5.00
C LYS A 357 9.23 8.62 4.76
N ALA A 358 9.56 8.05 3.60
CA ALA A 358 10.93 7.69 3.24
C ALA A 358 11.87 8.90 3.23
N LYS A 359 11.45 10.04 2.66
CA LYS A 359 12.26 11.27 2.64
C LYS A 359 12.48 11.85 4.05
N ILE A 360 11.44 11.86 4.89
CA ILE A 360 11.54 12.31 6.29
C ILE A 360 12.54 11.42 7.03
N GLN A 361 12.42 10.10 6.94
CA GLN A 361 13.33 9.16 7.61
C GLN A 361 14.77 9.32 7.11
N ALA A 362 14.97 9.48 5.81
CA ALA A 362 16.31 9.69 5.24
C ALA A 362 16.96 10.98 5.75
N ILE A 363 16.18 12.08 5.86
CA ILE A 363 16.68 13.35 6.41
C ILE A 363 17.06 13.18 7.88
N LEU A 364 16.16 12.61 8.70
CA LEU A 364 16.41 12.38 10.13
C LEU A 364 17.64 11.49 10.36
N ARG A 365 17.81 10.41 9.59
CA ARG A 365 19.00 9.54 9.66
C ARG A 365 20.28 10.32 9.32
N ARG A 366 20.21 11.21 8.31
CA ARG A 366 21.38 12.03 7.95
C ARG A 366 21.73 13.01 9.05
N GLU A 367 20.74 13.70 9.61
CA GLU A 367 20.92 14.62 10.73
C GLU A 367 21.47 13.90 11.96
N ASN A 368 20.91 12.74 12.32
CA ASN A 368 21.42 11.92 13.43
C ASN A 368 22.87 11.49 13.21
N ARG A 369 23.25 11.07 12.00
CA ARG A 369 24.65 10.72 11.69
C ARG A 369 25.61 11.93 11.83
N GLU A 370 25.17 13.12 11.45
CA GLU A 370 25.97 14.33 11.62
C GLU A 370 26.13 14.68 13.11
N ILE A 371 25.07 14.50 13.91
CA ILE A 371 25.10 14.71 15.36
C ILE A 371 25.97 13.63 16.04
N GLN A 372 25.84 12.37 15.64
CA GLN A 372 26.68 11.25 16.12
C GLN A 372 28.17 11.53 15.86
N LYS A 373 28.56 11.95 14.66
CA LYS A 373 29.94 12.34 14.35
C LYS A 373 30.46 13.47 15.22
N LYS A 374 29.62 14.49 15.48
CA LYS A 374 29.98 15.58 16.41
C LYS A 374 30.15 15.06 17.83
N GLY A 375 29.25 14.17 18.28
CA GLY A 375 29.33 13.54 19.59
C GLY A 375 30.58 12.66 19.76
N GLU A 376 30.93 11.87 18.74
CA GLU A 376 32.14 11.07 18.70
C GLU A 376 33.39 11.97 18.79
N GLN A 377 33.41 13.10 18.08
CA GLN A 377 34.51 14.04 18.14
C GLN A 377 34.61 14.68 19.50
N ILE A 378 33.50 15.15 20.09
CA ILE A 378 33.46 15.72 21.43
C ILE A 378 33.97 14.72 22.47
N LEU A 379 33.50 13.45 22.40
CA LEU A 379 33.96 12.40 23.31
C LEU A 379 35.46 12.09 23.13
N THR A 380 35.92 12.02 21.89
CA THR A 380 37.33 11.77 21.58
C THR A 380 38.23 12.85 22.13
N ASP A 381 37.87 14.14 21.97
CA ASP A 381 38.63 15.26 22.47
C ASP A 381 38.60 15.32 24.01
N TRP A 382 37.44 14.99 24.62
CA TRP A 382 37.31 14.93 26.07
C TRP A 382 38.11 13.78 26.68
N LEU A 383 38.10 12.57 26.06
CA LEU A 383 38.92 11.45 26.51
C LEU A 383 40.41 11.77 26.43
N LYS A 384 40.89 12.33 25.33
CA LYS A 384 42.29 12.77 25.17
C LYS A 384 42.70 13.79 26.21
N LYS A 385 41.82 14.73 26.56
CA LYS A 385 42.11 15.75 27.59
C LYS A 385 42.26 15.17 28.99
N ASN A 386 41.66 13.99 29.22
CA ASN A 386 41.70 13.30 30.50
C ASN A 386 42.61 12.04 30.49
N ASP A 387 43.55 11.96 29.52
CA ASP A 387 44.52 10.86 29.34
C ASP A 387 43.90 9.48 29.10
N PHE A 388 42.72 9.43 28.46
CA PHE A 388 42.07 8.20 28.03
C PHE A 388 42.09 8.07 26.51
N GLU A 389 42.11 6.82 26.03
CA GLU A 389 41.96 6.51 24.61
C GLU A 389 40.53 6.07 24.28
N LEU A 390 40.09 6.33 23.03
CA LEU A 390 38.81 5.87 22.52
C LEU A 390 38.90 4.36 22.23
N THR A 391 38.69 3.54 23.25
CA THR A 391 38.65 2.08 23.14
C THR A 391 37.25 1.54 23.35
N THR A 392 36.97 0.36 22.77
CA THR A 392 35.66 -0.33 22.95
C THR A 392 35.33 -0.53 24.43
N SER A 393 36.34 -0.85 25.26
CA SER A 393 36.15 -1.04 26.70
C SER A 393 35.70 0.25 27.40
N ASN A 394 36.29 1.40 27.04
CA ASN A 394 35.90 2.69 27.62
C ASN A 394 34.51 3.12 27.14
N LEU A 395 34.16 2.83 25.87
CA LEU A 395 32.81 3.07 25.35
C LEU A 395 31.77 2.21 26.05
N ASP A 396 32.06 0.91 26.25
CA ASP A 396 31.16 0.00 26.96
C ASP A 396 30.89 0.46 28.40
N LYS A 397 31.93 0.93 29.11
CA LYS A 397 31.79 1.47 30.47
C LYS A 397 30.91 2.74 30.52
N LEU A 398 31.08 3.63 29.56
CA LEU A 398 30.24 4.83 29.44
C LEU A 398 28.81 4.51 29.06
N CYS A 399 28.62 3.55 28.13
CA CYS A 399 27.30 3.06 27.75
C CYS A 399 26.56 2.44 28.94
N GLU A 400 27.26 1.60 29.71
CA GLU A 400 26.70 1.00 30.95
C GLU A 400 26.32 2.09 31.98
N TYR A 401 27.17 3.08 32.16
CA TYR A 401 26.94 4.17 33.12
C TYR A 401 25.74 5.05 32.74
N HIS A 402 25.55 5.31 31.45
CA HIS A 402 24.46 6.14 30.94
C HIS A 402 23.24 5.35 30.47
N ASP A 403 23.18 4.04 30.72
CA ASP A 403 22.09 3.13 30.34
C ASP A 403 21.82 3.14 28.82
N MET A 404 22.89 3.17 28.01
CA MET A 404 22.83 3.15 26.56
C MET A 404 23.11 1.75 26.03
N GLN A 405 22.31 1.30 25.04
CA GLN A 405 22.47 -0.05 24.48
C GLN A 405 23.54 -0.12 23.38
N LYS A 406 23.82 1.00 22.72
CA LYS A 406 24.75 1.09 21.58
C LYS A 406 25.66 2.28 21.72
N HIS A 407 26.88 2.18 21.22
CA HIS A 407 27.84 3.29 21.16
C HIS A 407 27.28 4.46 20.33
N ASP A 408 26.54 4.17 19.24
CA ASP A 408 25.91 5.18 18.40
C ASP A 408 24.89 6.04 19.17
N ASP A 409 24.16 5.43 20.11
CA ASP A 409 23.19 6.14 20.96
C ASP A 409 23.91 7.08 21.94
N LEU A 410 25.06 6.63 22.50
CA LEU A 410 25.91 7.45 23.35
C LEU A 410 26.48 8.67 22.56
N PHE A 411 26.99 8.44 21.35
CA PHE A 411 27.48 9.52 20.49
C PHE A 411 26.38 10.53 20.15
N LEU A 412 25.17 10.03 19.86
CA LEU A 412 24.01 10.87 19.60
C LEU A 412 23.68 11.75 20.81
N ALA A 413 23.58 11.15 21.99
CA ALA A 413 23.24 11.84 23.23
C ALA A 413 24.29 12.90 23.63
N ILE A 414 25.58 12.63 23.40
CA ILE A 414 26.65 13.60 23.62
C ILE A 414 26.58 14.72 22.58
N GLY A 415 26.31 14.40 21.32
CA GLY A 415 26.18 15.37 20.24
C GLY A 415 24.99 16.31 20.41
N GLU A 416 23.89 15.81 20.93
CA GLU A 416 22.69 16.58 21.31
C GLU A 416 22.85 17.34 22.63
N ARG A 417 23.94 17.09 23.35
CA ARG A 417 24.21 17.64 24.71
C ARG A 417 23.17 17.22 25.77
N THR A 418 22.49 16.09 25.54
CA THR A 418 21.62 15.46 26.56
C THR A 418 22.46 14.77 27.63
N ILE A 419 23.66 14.29 27.27
CA ILE A 419 24.71 13.83 28.16
C ILE A 419 25.84 14.87 28.15
N LEU A 420 26.19 15.35 29.34
CA LEU A 420 27.35 16.21 29.57
C LEU A 420 28.43 15.45 30.32
N LEU A 421 29.57 15.24 29.68
CA LEU A 421 30.70 14.49 30.24
C LEU A 421 31.33 15.28 31.41
N GLY A 422 31.55 14.61 32.55
CA GLY A 422 32.02 15.21 33.77
C GLY A 422 32.95 14.32 34.61
N GLU A 423 33.22 14.71 35.86
CA GLU A 423 34.12 13.97 36.79
C GLU A 423 33.63 12.56 37.07
N LYS A 424 32.32 12.33 37.14
CA LYS A 424 31.75 11.00 37.39
C LYS A 424 32.03 10.00 36.25
N ASP A 425 32.13 10.48 35.00
CA ASP A 425 32.51 9.66 33.85
C ASP A 425 33.98 9.24 33.96
N ILE A 426 34.86 10.14 34.48
CA ILE A 426 36.28 9.83 34.75
C ILE A 426 36.39 8.77 35.85
N ASP A 427 35.61 8.87 36.91
CA ASP A 427 35.59 7.89 37.99
C ASP A 427 35.17 6.51 37.47
N LYS A 428 34.16 6.46 36.58
CA LYS A 428 33.70 5.24 35.96
C LYS A 428 34.76 4.63 35.04
N LEU A 429 35.49 5.43 34.28
CA LEU A 429 36.58 4.99 33.42
C LEU A 429 37.75 4.43 34.19
N ASN A 430 38.06 5.02 35.38
CA ASN A 430 39.11 4.58 36.29
C ASN A 430 38.76 3.32 37.10
N GLU A 431 37.50 2.93 37.15
CA GLU A 431 37.13 1.63 37.74
C GLU A 431 37.92 0.53 37.06
N LYS A 432 38.89 -0.07 37.80
CA LYS A 432 39.62 -1.27 37.33
C LYS A 432 38.62 -2.33 36.95
N ASP A 433 38.76 -2.87 35.73
CA ASP A 433 37.96 -4.00 35.29
C ASP A 433 38.00 -5.06 36.42
N LYS A 434 36.94 -5.14 37.21
CA LYS A 434 36.68 -6.35 37.99
C LYS A 434 36.71 -7.42 36.91
N LYS A 435 37.76 -8.27 36.93
CA LYS A 435 37.81 -9.45 36.10
C LYS A 435 36.52 -10.22 36.34
N SER A 436 35.49 -9.83 35.63
CA SER A 436 34.40 -10.72 35.36
C SER A 436 35.08 -11.88 34.66
N THR A 437 35.18 -13.01 35.30
CA THR A 437 35.21 -14.28 34.63
C THR A 437 33.92 -14.36 33.84
N SER A 438 33.81 -13.50 32.81
CA SER A 438 32.81 -13.62 31.79
C SER A 438 33.20 -14.89 31.03
N THR A 439 32.65 -15.99 31.46
CA THR A 439 32.39 -17.08 30.53
C THR A 439 31.73 -16.39 29.34
N SER A 440 32.52 -16.27 28.27
CA SER A 440 32.23 -15.48 27.09
C SER A 440 30.75 -15.62 26.69
N SER A 441 30.14 -14.53 26.26
CA SER A 441 28.79 -14.47 25.69
C SER A 441 28.55 -15.60 24.65
N TRP A 442 29.60 -16.06 24.00
CA TRP A 442 29.68 -17.23 23.17
C TRP A 442 29.28 -18.52 23.92
N ARG A 443 29.70 -18.75 25.18
CA ARG A 443 29.28 -19.94 25.96
C ARG A 443 27.80 -19.88 26.34
N LYS A 444 27.25 -18.72 26.61
CA LYS A 444 25.80 -18.57 26.77
C LYS A 444 25.05 -18.82 25.44
N TYR A 445 25.63 -18.41 24.33
CA TYR A 445 25.05 -18.66 23.00
C TYR A 445 25.15 -20.15 22.59
N VAL A 446 26.28 -20.80 22.88
CA VAL A 446 26.49 -22.26 22.65
C VAL A 446 25.65 -23.11 23.58
N SER A 447 25.46 -22.72 24.83
CA SER A 447 24.53 -23.34 25.78
C SER A 447 23.07 -23.20 25.35
N PHE A 448 22.70 -22.05 24.84
CA PHE A 448 21.37 -21.80 24.28
C PHE A 448 21.08 -22.60 23.00
N LEU A 449 22.12 -22.89 22.20
CA LEU A 449 22.01 -23.72 20.97
C LEU A 449 22.14 -25.23 21.23
N GLY A 450 22.28 -25.69 22.49
CA GLY A 450 22.31 -27.09 22.82
C GLY A 450 23.50 -27.91 22.29
N LEU A 451 24.63 -27.23 21.92
CA LEU A 451 25.81 -27.87 21.32
C LEU A 451 26.86 -28.37 22.28
N ASP A 452 26.64 -28.28 23.60
CA ASP A 452 27.59 -28.76 24.62
C ASP A 452 27.27 -30.19 24.99
N LYS A 453 27.79 -31.15 24.19
CA LYS A 453 27.79 -32.58 24.55
C LYS A 453 28.91 -32.87 25.56
N LYS A 454 28.66 -32.74 26.85
CA LYS A 454 29.42 -33.44 27.89
C LYS A 454 28.47 -34.27 28.74
N LYS A 455 28.71 -35.58 28.66
CA LYS A 455 28.12 -36.60 29.53
C LYS A 455 28.10 -36.14 30.99
N LYS A 456 26.93 -36.02 31.60
CA LYS A 456 26.74 -36.17 33.04
C LYS A 456 25.44 -36.90 33.31
N LYS A 457 25.55 -37.75 34.30
CA LYS A 457 24.59 -38.70 34.87
C LYS A 457 23.15 -38.17 34.94
N GLU A 458 22.24 -39.08 34.68
CA GLU A 458 20.82 -39.03 34.99
C GLU A 458 20.60 -38.52 36.43
N GLU A 459 20.01 -37.35 36.55
CA GLU A 459 19.18 -36.93 37.65
C GLU A 459 17.82 -36.61 37.09
N ASP A 460 16.84 -37.32 37.58
CA ASP A 460 15.43 -37.31 37.28
C ASP A 460 14.86 -35.93 37.60
N ASN A 461 14.70 -35.07 36.59
CA ASN A 461 13.93 -33.86 36.68
C ASN A 461 12.69 -34.00 35.81
N THR A 462 11.64 -34.48 36.45
CA THR A 462 10.27 -34.38 35.93
C THR A 462 9.93 -32.92 35.70
N VAL A 463 10.05 -32.50 34.45
CA VAL A 463 9.49 -31.23 33.98
C VAL A 463 7.96 -31.38 33.97
N GLU A 464 7.26 -30.68 34.85
CA GLU A 464 5.81 -30.64 34.82
C GLU A 464 5.31 -30.15 33.46
N PRO A 465 4.32 -30.82 32.87
CA PRO A 465 3.81 -30.40 31.57
C PRO A 465 3.16 -29.01 31.66
N VAL A 466 3.55 -28.10 30.78
CA VAL A 466 2.95 -26.76 30.64
C VAL A 466 1.49 -26.94 30.24
N THR A 467 0.57 -26.62 31.14
CA THR A 467 -0.88 -26.66 30.87
C THR A 467 -1.31 -25.43 30.09
N VAL A 468 -1.75 -25.62 28.86
CA VAL A 468 -2.40 -24.57 28.06
C VAL A 468 -3.86 -24.50 28.49
N LYS A 469 -4.30 -23.35 29.01
CA LYS A 469 -5.71 -23.15 29.37
C LYS A 469 -6.61 -23.20 28.14
N GLU A 470 -7.79 -23.81 28.26
CA GLU A 470 -8.83 -23.84 27.24
C GLU A 470 -9.23 -22.41 26.83
N GLY A 471 -9.28 -22.12 25.54
CA GLY A 471 -9.67 -20.81 25.01
C GLY A 471 -8.64 -20.19 24.06
N PHE A 472 -7.74 -20.98 23.48
CA PHE A 472 -6.77 -20.50 22.51
C PHE A 472 -7.45 -19.89 21.27
N ASN A 473 -7.22 -18.59 21.06
CA ASN A 473 -7.67 -17.89 19.86
C ASN A 473 -6.44 -17.45 19.05
N LYS A 474 -6.29 -17.94 17.82
CA LYS A 474 -5.17 -17.64 16.91
C LYS A 474 -4.87 -16.15 16.69
N LYS A 475 -5.77 -15.26 17.11
CA LYS A 475 -5.64 -13.79 17.01
C LYS A 475 -5.22 -13.10 18.31
N LYS A 476 -5.00 -13.85 19.39
CA LYS A 476 -4.55 -13.29 20.68
C LYS A 476 -3.23 -13.93 21.10
N PRO A 477 -2.34 -13.19 21.80
CA PRO A 477 -1.11 -13.78 22.31
C PRO A 477 -1.42 -14.92 23.31
N CYS A 478 -0.61 -15.98 23.27
CA CYS A 478 -0.71 -17.07 24.22
C CYS A 478 -0.41 -16.61 25.64
N ILE A 479 -1.18 -17.12 26.60
CA ILE A 479 -0.89 -16.97 28.02
C ILE A 479 -0.27 -18.29 28.47
N ILE A 480 0.98 -18.24 28.92
CA ILE A 480 1.68 -19.37 29.52
C ILE A 480 1.96 -18.98 30.97
N ASN A 481 1.46 -19.77 31.92
CA ASN A 481 1.60 -19.53 33.37
C ASN A 481 1.21 -18.11 33.81
N GLU A 482 0.10 -17.58 33.24
CA GLU A 482 -0.43 -16.26 33.55
C GLU A 482 0.43 -15.06 33.08
N GLU A 483 1.55 -15.29 32.41
CA GLU A 483 2.36 -14.23 31.82
C GLU A 483 2.04 -13.99 30.34
N HIS A 484 1.97 -12.72 29.96
CA HIS A 484 1.79 -12.30 28.56
C HIS A 484 3.13 -12.37 27.83
N ILE A 485 3.31 -13.36 26.94
CA ILE A 485 4.48 -13.45 26.09
C ILE A 485 4.15 -12.78 24.73
N GLY A 486 4.46 -11.50 24.64
CA GLY A 486 4.12 -10.67 23.47
C GLY A 486 5.03 -10.80 22.23
N LYS A 487 6.09 -11.61 22.25
CA LYS A 487 7.12 -11.58 21.19
C LYS A 487 7.76 -12.91 20.82
N TYR A 488 7.05 -14.02 20.91
CA TYR A 488 7.61 -15.28 20.43
C TYR A 488 6.98 -15.71 19.11
N PHE A 489 7.82 -15.88 18.09
CA PHE A 489 7.46 -16.60 16.88
C PHE A 489 7.40 -18.09 17.22
N PHE A 490 6.19 -18.63 17.30
CA PHE A 490 5.99 -20.07 17.47
C PHE A 490 6.33 -20.77 16.16
N ARG A 491 7.59 -21.17 16.02
CA ARG A 491 8.00 -22.02 14.90
C ARG A 491 7.69 -23.48 15.16
N ASP A 492 7.56 -23.86 16.45
CA ASP A 492 7.51 -25.26 16.88
C ASP A 492 6.23 -25.66 17.66
N CYS A 493 5.27 -24.75 17.86
CA CYS A 493 3.99 -25.06 18.53
C CYS A 493 2.83 -25.40 17.60
N CYS A 494 3.07 -25.58 16.29
CA CYS A 494 2.04 -25.92 15.30
C CYS A 494 2.36 -27.25 14.62
N HIS A 495 2.72 -28.25 15.42
CA HIS A 495 2.70 -29.65 14.98
C HIS A 495 1.48 -30.34 15.55
#